data_89b29875e8e72752b86e09b22d8b1de0
#
_entry.id   89b29875e8e72752b86e09b22d8b1de0
#
_cell.length_a   1.000
_cell.length_b   1.000
_cell.length_c   1.000
_cell.angle_alpha   90.00
_cell.angle_beta   90.00
_cell.angle_gamma   90.00
#
_symmetry.space_group_name_H-M   'P 1'
#
loop_
_entity.id
_entity.type
_entity.pdbx_description
1 polymer ?
#
loop_
_entity_poly.entity_id
_entity_poly.type
_entity_poly.pdbx_seq_one_letter_code
_entity_poly.pdbx_strand_id
1 'polypeptide(L)'
;MSLKVMTFNVLFGGETRFEEILALLARVRPDVLVLQECLWWETGDRLHQVAAALGIPADSAHLHLGTARPRGSGRRYHVVIASRRPLRAIQIHNDPRQIGHCLVQCQLDSGEPVTLFGTHYDAHSEDARVLEARYLCDLLDEVTFREGLYLLAGDLNSLSRRDPYPADLPEKLRAAGTDKYGHPPRYSVMDTLEGFGWIDALYHRQEPSRWVTARRERGGVVIDYRTDYILASPRMAERLESAEVVDVGTASDHHAVVATFREG
;
A
#
# COMPACT_ATOMS: atom_id res chain seq x y z
N MET A 1 23.27 5.61 4.74
CA MET A 1 22.39 5.44 3.53
C MET A 1 20.95 5.47 3.98
N SER A 2 20.00 5.71 3.09
CA SER A 2 18.56 5.72 3.40
C SER A 2 17.82 4.72 2.52
N LEU A 3 16.70 4.21 3.00
CA LEU A 3 15.77 3.33 2.31
C LEU A 3 14.49 4.12 2.02
N LYS A 4 14.26 4.46 0.77
CA LYS A 4 13.04 5.15 0.33
C LYS A 4 12.02 4.14 -0.17
N VAL A 5 10.89 4.06 0.51
CA VAL A 5 9.77 3.16 0.20
C VAL A 5 8.60 3.96 -0.36
N MET A 6 7.98 3.47 -1.42
CA MET A 6 6.81 4.08 -2.04
C MET A 6 5.70 3.05 -2.21
N THR A 7 4.47 3.40 -1.87
CA THR A 7 3.27 2.65 -2.27
C THR A 7 2.39 3.51 -3.17
N PHE A 8 1.79 2.88 -4.20
CA PHE A 8 0.98 3.61 -5.17
C PHE A 8 -0.04 2.69 -5.87
N ASN A 9 -1.32 2.99 -5.72
CA ASN A 9 -2.39 2.35 -6.48
C ASN A 9 -2.47 2.98 -7.89
N VAL A 10 -2.23 2.19 -8.94
CA VAL A 10 -2.13 2.67 -10.32
C VAL A 10 -3.47 2.74 -11.05
N LEU A 11 -4.57 2.40 -10.40
CA LEU A 11 -5.94 2.35 -10.92
C LEU A 11 -6.05 1.56 -12.25
N PHE A 12 -6.65 0.37 -12.19
CA PHE A 12 -6.91 -0.50 -13.35
C PHE A 12 -5.70 -0.76 -14.25
N GLY A 13 -4.52 -0.97 -13.65
CA GLY A 13 -3.29 -1.25 -14.39
C GLY A 13 -2.67 -0.06 -15.11
N GLY A 14 -3.14 1.17 -14.81
CA GLY A 14 -2.64 2.41 -15.40
C GLY A 14 -3.26 2.78 -16.74
N GLU A 15 -3.88 1.83 -17.44
CA GLU A 15 -4.57 2.08 -18.74
C GLU A 15 -3.79 3.04 -19.67
N THR A 16 -4.41 4.17 -20.06
CA THR A 16 -3.79 5.21 -20.91
C THR A 16 -2.83 6.14 -20.16
N ARG A 17 -2.77 6.04 -18.81
CA ARG A 17 -1.95 6.90 -17.92
C ARG A 17 -0.59 6.26 -17.59
N PHE A 18 -0.25 5.15 -18.24
CA PHE A 18 0.93 4.38 -17.86
C PHE A 18 2.25 5.15 -18.04
N GLU A 19 2.36 5.97 -19.08
CA GLU A 19 3.53 6.85 -19.29
C GLU A 19 3.68 7.90 -18.16
N GLU A 20 2.58 8.44 -17.64
CA GLU A 20 2.58 9.36 -16.49
C GLU A 20 3.05 8.64 -15.22
N ILE A 21 2.64 7.37 -15.05
CA ILE A 21 3.11 6.52 -13.95
C ILE A 21 4.62 6.32 -14.06
N LEU A 22 5.15 5.95 -15.23
CA LEU A 22 6.58 5.76 -15.44
C LEU A 22 7.38 7.05 -15.16
N ALA A 23 6.87 8.20 -15.61
CA ALA A 23 7.48 9.50 -15.35
C ALA A 23 7.51 9.82 -13.83
N LEU A 24 6.43 9.50 -13.11
CA LEU A 24 6.37 9.64 -11.65
C LEU A 24 7.43 8.75 -10.97
N LEU A 25 7.53 7.49 -11.35
CA LEU A 25 8.51 6.55 -10.79
C LEU A 25 9.95 7.02 -11.05
N ALA A 26 10.25 7.48 -12.25
CA ALA A 26 11.56 8.03 -12.62
C ALA A 26 11.90 9.31 -11.82
N ARG A 27 10.90 10.13 -11.49
CA ARG A 27 11.06 11.35 -10.67
C ARG A 27 11.28 11.04 -9.19
N VAL A 28 10.44 10.17 -8.60
CA VAL A 28 10.48 9.83 -7.16
C VAL A 28 11.69 8.94 -6.85
N ARG A 29 12.00 7.99 -7.74
CA ARG A 29 13.11 7.05 -7.61
C ARG A 29 13.14 6.33 -6.26
N PRO A 30 12.08 5.60 -5.89
CA PRO A 30 12.10 4.83 -4.66
C PRO A 30 13.15 3.69 -4.73
N ASP A 31 13.67 3.28 -3.58
CA ASP A 31 14.48 2.06 -3.46
C ASP A 31 13.60 0.82 -3.45
N VAL A 32 12.40 0.95 -2.88
CA VAL A 32 11.37 -0.10 -2.84
C VAL A 32 10.03 0.51 -3.25
N LEU A 33 9.35 -0.16 -4.17
CA LEU A 33 8.06 0.22 -4.70
C LEU A 33 7.04 -0.90 -4.50
N VAL A 34 5.85 -0.54 -4.02
CA VAL A 34 4.68 -1.44 -3.94
C VAL A 34 3.55 -0.82 -4.76
N LEU A 35 3.13 -1.50 -5.83
CA LEU A 35 2.03 -1.06 -6.67
C LEU A 35 0.80 -1.93 -6.46
N GLN A 36 -0.37 -1.31 -6.47
CA GLN A 36 -1.66 -1.98 -6.39
C GLN A 36 -2.44 -1.79 -7.70
N GLU A 37 -3.44 -2.64 -7.90
CA GLU A 37 -4.27 -2.66 -9.11
C GLU A 37 -3.51 -2.90 -10.41
N CYS A 38 -2.43 -3.67 -10.39
CA CYS A 38 -1.65 -4.02 -11.58
C CYS A 38 -2.41 -5.02 -12.47
N LEU A 39 -3.55 -4.57 -13.00
CA LEU A 39 -4.47 -5.38 -13.78
C LEU A 39 -3.87 -5.72 -15.15
N TRP A 40 -3.90 -7.02 -15.56
CA TRP A 40 -3.32 -7.56 -16.79
C TRP A 40 -1.80 -7.45 -16.93
N TRP A 41 -1.07 -7.19 -15.82
CA TRP A 41 0.38 -7.10 -15.86
C TRP A 41 1.09 -8.46 -15.91
N GLU A 42 0.35 -9.56 -15.83
CA GLU A 42 0.85 -10.92 -16.06
C GLU A 42 1.25 -11.16 -17.52
N THR A 43 0.80 -10.30 -18.43
CA THR A 43 1.13 -10.33 -19.84
C THR A 43 1.64 -8.98 -20.33
N GLY A 44 2.45 -8.99 -21.37
CA GLY A 44 3.05 -7.77 -21.91
C GLY A 44 4.36 -7.36 -21.22
N ASP A 45 4.74 -6.10 -21.37
CA ASP A 45 6.05 -5.58 -21.00
C ASP A 45 6.03 -4.54 -19.84
N ARG A 46 4.88 -4.31 -19.22
CA ARG A 46 4.71 -3.28 -18.17
C ARG A 46 5.69 -3.45 -17.02
N LEU A 47 5.94 -4.68 -16.59
CA LEU A 47 6.92 -4.96 -15.53
C LEU A 47 8.33 -4.54 -15.97
N HIS A 48 8.72 -4.82 -17.22
CA HIS A 48 10.01 -4.41 -17.77
C HIS A 48 10.14 -2.88 -17.87
N GLN A 49 9.05 -2.20 -18.24
CA GLN A 49 9.02 -0.74 -18.32
C GLN A 49 9.14 -0.09 -16.94
N VAL A 50 8.48 -0.66 -15.91
CA VAL A 50 8.64 -0.23 -14.50
C VAL A 50 10.09 -0.43 -14.05
N ALA A 51 10.69 -1.59 -14.33
CA ALA A 51 12.09 -1.85 -14.00
C ALA A 51 13.03 -0.85 -14.68
N ALA A 52 12.80 -0.55 -15.96
CA ALA A 52 13.56 0.45 -16.71
C ALA A 52 13.42 1.86 -16.11
N ALA A 53 12.20 2.29 -15.76
CA ALA A 53 11.93 3.59 -15.13
C ALA A 53 12.63 3.74 -13.77
N LEU A 54 12.75 2.65 -13.02
CA LEU A 54 13.47 2.63 -11.75
C LEU A 54 14.99 2.45 -11.90
N GLY A 55 15.45 2.02 -13.09
CA GLY A 55 16.86 1.67 -13.35
C GLY A 55 17.29 0.43 -12.55
N ILE A 56 16.44 -0.60 -12.50
CA ILE A 56 16.71 -1.88 -11.84
C ILE A 56 16.68 -3.04 -12.84
N PRO A 57 17.28 -4.21 -12.51
CA PRO A 57 17.12 -5.40 -13.33
C PRO A 57 15.64 -5.84 -13.41
N ALA A 58 15.20 -6.28 -14.58
CA ALA A 58 13.86 -6.82 -14.79
C ALA A 58 13.85 -8.34 -14.56
N ASP A 59 14.32 -8.77 -13.40
CA ASP A 59 14.40 -10.17 -13.00
C ASP A 59 13.63 -10.44 -11.68
N SER A 60 13.44 -11.70 -11.37
CA SER A 60 12.67 -12.12 -10.18
C SER A 60 13.33 -11.77 -8.85
N ALA A 61 14.60 -11.37 -8.86
CA ALA A 61 15.27 -10.91 -7.64
C ALA A 61 14.97 -9.43 -7.34
N HIS A 62 14.52 -8.65 -8.33
CA HIS A 62 14.29 -7.22 -8.17
C HIS A 62 12.84 -6.79 -8.44
N LEU A 63 12.07 -7.63 -9.13
CA LEU A 63 10.71 -7.33 -9.54
C LEU A 63 9.83 -8.56 -9.41
N HIS A 64 8.77 -8.47 -8.62
CA HIS A 64 7.87 -9.58 -8.35
C HIS A 64 6.41 -9.19 -8.52
N LEU A 65 5.67 -10.01 -9.31
CA LEU A 65 4.22 -9.90 -9.46
C LEU A 65 3.54 -10.86 -8.49
N GLY A 66 2.95 -10.31 -7.44
CA GLY A 66 2.06 -11.01 -6.54
C GLY A 66 0.73 -11.27 -7.20
N THR A 67 0.45 -12.53 -7.55
CA THR A 67 -0.72 -12.91 -8.33
C THR A 67 -1.98 -12.97 -7.46
N ALA A 68 -2.90 -12.03 -7.71
CA ALA A 68 -4.24 -12.06 -7.14
C ALA A 68 -5.10 -13.16 -7.79
N ARG A 69 -6.04 -13.73 -7.03
CA ARG A 69 -7.06 -14.62 -7.59
C ARG A 69 -8.17 -13.82 -8.25
N PRO A 70 -8.81 -14.33 -9.32
CA PRO A 70 -9.92 -13.65 -9.96
C PRO A 70 -11.11 -13.55 -9.00
N ARG A 71 -11.76 -12.40 -8.98
CA ARG A 71 -13.01 -12.16 -8.25
C ARG A 71 -14.14 -11.79 -9.22
N GLY A 72 -15.37 -12.06 -8.86
CA GLY A 72 -16.63 -11.69 -9.52
C GLY A 72 -16.56 -11.45 -11.04
N SER A 73 -15.94 -10.35 -11.45
CA SER A 73 -15.75 -9.97 -12.85
C SER A 73 -14.66 -10.77 -13.61
N GLY A 74 -13.97 -11.71 -12.95
CA GLY A 74 -12.80 -12.40 -13.50
C GLY A 74 -11.49 -11.56 -13.49
N ARG A 75 -11.54 -10.31 -13.06
CA ARG A 75 -10.37 -9.42 -12.97
C ARG A 75 -9.44 -9.84 -11.84
N ARG A 76 -8.13 -9.65 -12.06
CA ARG A 76 -7.08 -9.95 -11.09
C ARG A 76 -6.34 -8.66 -10.78
N TYR A 77 -6.56 -8.11 -9.60
CA TYR A 77 -5.89 -6.90 -9.13
C TYR A 77 -4.57 -7.29 -8.44
N HIS A 78 -3.53 -7.45 -9.24
CA HIS A 78 -2.21 -7.86 -8.78
C HIS A 78 -1.54 -6.77 -7.94
N VAL A 79 -0.59 -7.22 -7.10
CA VAL A 79 0.33 -6.36 -6.37
C VAL A 79 1.73 -6.57 -6.93
N VAL A 80 2.45 -5.50 -7.25
CA VAL A 80 3.84 -5.56 -7.70
C VAL A 80 4.75 -5.04 -6.61
N ILE A 81 5.83 -5.75 -6.33
CA ILE A 81 6.96 -5.24 -5.56
C ILE A 81 8.16 -5.13 -6.50
N ALA A 82 8.76 -3.93 -6.52
CA ALA A 82 10.02 -3.68 -7.21
C ALA A 82 11.03 -3.10 -6.24
N SER A 83 12.31 -3.51 -6.35
CA SER A 83 13.35 -3.09 -5.42
C SER A 83 14.71 -2.93 -6.11
N ARG A 84 15.45 -1.89 -5.74
CA ARG A 84 16.87 -1.74 -6.11
C ARG A 84 17.76 -2.79 -5.46
N ARG A 85 17.29 -3.40 -4.36
CA ARG A 85 17.97 -4.47 -3.67
C ARG A 85 17.32 -5.80 -4.00
N PRO A 86 18.09 -6.88 -4.04
CA PRO A 86 17.50 -8.19 -4.25
C PRO A 86 16.42 -8.52 -3.21
N LEU A 87 15.31 -9.08 -3.69
CA LEU A 87 14.22 -9.61 -2.89
C LEU A 87 14.50 -11.09 -2.60
N ARG A 88 14.32 -11.51 -1.36
CA ARG A 88 14.51 -12.90 -0.92
C ARG A 88 13.28 -13.39 -0.18
N ALA A 89 13.17 -14.72 0.00
CA ALA A 89 12.12 -15.38 0.77
C ALA A 89 10.71 -14.92 0.39
N ILE A 90 10.45 -14.81 -0.92
CA ILE A 90 9.17 -14.29 -1.43
C ILE A 90 8.08 -15.33 -1.17
N GLN A 91 7.00 -14.89 -0.52
CA GLN A 91 5.79 -15.67 -0.28
C GLN A 91 4.57 -14.87 -0.76
N ILE A 92 3.65 -15.56 -1.42
CA ILE A 92 2.40 -14.97 -1.91
C ILE A 92 1.24 -15.59 -1.14
N HIS A 93 0.51 -14.74 -0.42
CA HIS A 93 -0.71 -15.10 0.28
C HIS A 93 -1.90 -14.61 -0.57
N ASN A 94 -2.67 -15.53 -1.12
CA ASN A 94 -3.80 -15.22 -1.98
C ASN A 94 -5.00 -16.17 -1.80
N ASP A 95 -5.11 -16.82 -0.63
CA ASP A 95 -6.33 -17.56 -0.28
C ASP A 95 -7.49 -16.57 -0.11
N PRO A 96 -8.55 -16.67 -0.94
CA PRO A 96 -9.65 -15.71 -0.93
C PRO A 96 -10.50 -15.73 0.35
N ARG A 97 -10.28 -16.71 1.24
CA ARG A 97 -10.88 -16.75 2.58
C ARG A 97 -10.15 -15.86 3.58
N GLN A 98 -8.92 -15.46 3.28
CA GLN A 98 -8.02 -14.72 4.18
C GLN A 98 -7.63 -13.37 3.61
N ILE A 99 -7.40 -13.28 2.30
CA ILE A 99 -6.92 -12.08 1.62
C ILE A 99 -7.79 -11.76 0.42
N GLY A 100 -8.20 -10.51 0.32
CA GLY A 100 -9.05 -10.01 -0.73
C GLY A 100 -8.45 -10.10 -2.11
N HIS A 101 -7.24 -9.61 -2.28
CA HIS A 101 -6.53 -9.64 -3.54
C HIS A 101 -5.22 -10.43 -3.42
N CYS A 102 -4.20 -9.85 -2.80
CA CYS A 102 -2.91 -10.46 -2.64
C CYS A 102 -2.13 -9.76 -1.52
N LEU A 103 -1.41 -10.55 -0.72
CA LEU A 103 -0.36 -10.09 0.18
C LEU A 103 0.94 -10.74 -0.27
N VAL A 104 1.93 -9.94 -0.59
CA VAL A 104 3.29 -10.40 -0.92
C VAL A 104 4.18 -10.11 0.27
N GLN A 105 4.77 -11.15 0.84
CA GLN A 105 5.80 -11.07 1.85
C GLN A 105 7.16 -11.30 1.21
N CYS A 106 8.15 -10.48 1.50
CA CYS A 106 9.52 -10.68 1.06
C CYS A 106 10.51 -10.05 2.05
N GLN A 107 11.79 -10.40 1.91
CA GLN A 107 12.89 -9.77 2.62
C GLN A 107 13.76 -8.99 1.64
N LEU A 108 14.14 -7.77 2.01
CA LEU A 108 15.15 -7.00 1.29
C LEU A 108 16.53 -7.50 1.69
N ASP A 109 17.38 -7.75 0.68
CA ASP A 109 18.78 -8.10 0.91
C ASP A 109 19.55 -6.83 1.32
N SER A 110 19.70 -6.64 2.61
CA SER A 110 20.39 -5.53 3.26
C SER A 110 21.25 -6.06 4.42
N GLY A 111 22.16 -5.25 4.93
CA GLY A 111 23.03 -5.64 6.05
C GLY A 111 22.24 -6.14 7.26
N GLU A 112 21.08 -5.56 7.52
CA GLU A 112 20.08 -6.03 8.47
C GLU A 112 18.77 -6.31 7.71
N PRO A 113 18.21 -7.54 7.80
CA PRO A 113 17.03 -7.90 6.99
C PRO A 113 15.81 -7.05 7.32
N VAL A 114 15.20 -6.47 6.28
CA VAL A 114 13.90 -5.78 6.38
C VAL A 114 12.85 -6.66 5.74
N THR A 115 11.84 -7.07 6.51
CA THR A 115 10.68 -7.80 5.98
C THR A 115 9.63 -6.81 5.50
N LEU A 116 9.26 -6.92 4.22
CA LEU A 116 8.25 -6.11 3.58
C LEU A 116 7.00 -6.94 3.29
N PHE A 117 5.85 -6.39 3.63
CA PHE A 117 4.53 -6.83 3.20
C PHE A 117 3.94 -5.80 2.23
N GLY A 118 3.72 -6.22 0.98
CA GLY A 118 3.02 -5.43 -0.02
C GLY A 118 1.61 -5.96 -0.23
N THR A 119 0.58 -5.12 -0.15
CA THR A 119 -0.80 -5.61 -0.18
C THR A 119 -1.77 -4.66 -0.88
N HIS A 120 -2.94 -5.22 -1.21
CA HIS A 120 -4.15 -4.50 -1.57
C HIS A 120 -5.33 -5.22 -0.90
N TYR A 121 -5.95 -4.57 0.09
CA TYR A 121 -7.05 -5.14 0.86
C TYR A 121 -8.39 -5.06 0.11
N ASP A 122 -9.39 -5.78 0.58
CA ASP A 122 -10.71 -5.84 -0.03
C ASP A 122 -11.34 -4.46 -0.23
N ALA A 123 -11.78 -4.17 -1.46
CA ALA A 123 -12.33 -2.87 -1.83
C ALA A 123 -13.80 -2.65 -1.40
N HIS A 124 -14.48 -3.68 -0.86
CA HIS A 124 -15.93 -3.67 -0.70
C HIS A 124 -16.40 -3.79 0.75
N SER A 125 -15.68 -4.53 1.61
CA SER A 125 -16.16 -4.91 2.93
C SER A 125 -15.16 -4.59 4.04
N GLU A 126 -15.57 -3.78 5.01
CA GLU A 126 -14.76 -3.53 6.22
C GLU A 126 -14.52 -4.82 7.02
N ASP A 127 -15.51 -5.73 7.10
CA ASP A 127 -15.35 -7.00 7.81
C ASP A 127 -14.31 -7.90 7.14
N ALA A 128 -14.29 -7.94 5.80
CA ALA A 128 -13.26 -8.66 5.06
C ALA A 128 -11.87 -8.07 5.35
N ARG A 129 -11.72 -6.76 5.32
CA ARG A 129 -10.45 -6.09 5.62
C ARG A 129 -9.95 -6.30 7.05
N VAL A 130 -10.87 -6.37 8.02
CA VAL A 130 -10.51 -6.72 9.41
C VAL A 130 -9.94 -8.14 9.50
N LEU A 131 -10.49 -9.09 8.73
CA LEU A 131 -9.92 -10.44 8.66
C LEU A 131 -8.54 -10.44 8.01
N GLU A 132 -8.33 -9.65 6.96
CA GLU A 132 -7.02 -9.47 6.33
C GLU A 132 -5.99 -8.87 7.30
N ALA A 133 -6.37 -7.85 8.07
CA ALA A 133 -5.50 -7.25 9.08
C ALA A 133 -5.13 -8.25 10.19
N ARG A 134 -6.10 -9.03 10.67
CA ARG A 134 -5.85 -10.09 11.65
C ARG A 134 -4.95 -11.18 11.09
N TYR A 135 -5.21 -11.63 9.86
CA TYR A 135 -4.38 -12.61 9.20
C TYR A 135 -2.92 -12.14 9.10
N LEU A 136 -2.67 -10.87 8.74
CA LEU A 136 -1.32 -10.31 8.73
C LEU A 136 -0.68 -10.35 10.13
N CYS A 137 -1.42 -9.96 11.17
CA CYS A 137 -0.92 -10.02 12.54
C CYS A 137 -0.62 -11.47 12.98
N ASP A 138 -1.47 -12.42 12.60
CA ASP A 138 -1.29 -13.85 12.93
C ASP A 138 -0.08 -14.49 12.22
N LEU A 139 0.45 -13.89 11.14
CA LEU A 139 1.70 -14.31 10.51
C LEU A 139 2.95 -13.92 11.31
N LEU A 140 2.80 -13.07 12.33
CA LEU A 140 3.90 -12.45 13.05
C LEU A 140 3.94 -12.95 14.51
N ASP A 141 5.13 -13.30 14.97
CA ASP A 141 5.39 -13.39 16.39
C ASP A 141 5.60 -11.99 16.97
N GLU A 142 4.88 -11.62 18.02
CA GLU A 142 4.83 -10.24 18.54
C GLU A 142 6.22 -9.77 19.02
N VAL A 143 7.01 -10.61 19.65
CA VAL A 143 8.36 -10.26 20.14
C VAL A 143 9.28 -10.01 18.96
N THR A 144 9.33 -10.96 18.03
CA THR A 144 10.14 -10.86 16.81
C THR A 144 9.74 -9.64 15.98
N PHE A 145 8.43 -9.32 15.91
CA PHE A 145 7.94 -8.13 15.21
C PHE A 145 8.43 -6.83 15.85
N ARG A 146 8.35 -6.72 17.19
CA ARG A 146 8.79 -5.51 17.91
C ARG A 146 10.28 -5.26 17.79
N GLU A 147 11.08 -6.31 17.79
CA GLU A 147 12.54 -6.25 17.71
C GLU A 147 13.09 -6.24 16.28
N GLY A 148 12.25 -6.59 15.31
CA GLY A 148 12.64 -6.70 13.90
C GLY A 148 12.31 -5.46 13.08
N LEU A 149 12.77 -5.47 11.84
CA LEU A 149 12.51 -4.41 10.86
C LEU A 149 11.41 -4.88 9.89
N TYR A 150 10.19 -4.42 10.12
CA TYR A 150 9.04 -4.78 9.31
C TYR A 150 8.38 -3.54 8.71
N LEU A 151 7.94 -3.67 7.48
CA LEU A 151 7.16 -2.68 6.74
C LEU A 151 5.91 -3.33 6.15
N LEU A 152 4.79 -2.64 6.23
CA LEU A 152 3.57 -2.92 5.47
C LEU A 152 3.29 -1.72 4.58
N ALA A 153 3.15 -1.96 3.28
CA ALA A 153 2.86 -0.91 2.31
C ALA A 153 1.74 -1.35 1.36
N GLY A 154 0.75 -0.48 1.14
CA GLY A 154 -0.34 -0.78 0.23
C GLY A 154 -1.58 0.08 0.40
N ASP A 155 -2.55 -0.18 -0.48
CA ASP A 155 -3.92 0.29 -0.34
C ASP A 155 -4.68 -0.65 0.60
N LEU A 156 -4.89 -0.20 1.84
CA LEU A 156 -5.65 -0.95 2.84
C LEU A 156 -7.16 -0.73 2.73
N ASN A 157 -7.60 0.13 1.80
CA ASN A 157 -9.01 0.47 1.59
C ASN A 157 -9.76 0.88 2.88
N SER A 158 -9.05 1.37 3.88
CA SER A 158 -9.57 1.59 5.24
C SER A 158 -9.25 2.98 5.74
N LEU A 159 -10.12 3.51 6.58
CA LEU A 159 -9.98 4.82 7.20
C LEU A 159 -9.15 4.72 8.49
N SER A 160 -8.47 5.81 8.88
CA SER A 160 -7.76 5.95 10.15
C SER A 160 -8.42 7.03 11.03
N ARG A 161 -8.45 6.81 12.35
CA ARG A 161 -8.91 7.84 13.31
C ARG A 161 -7.99 9.05 13.39
N ARG A 162 -6.76 8.92 12.88
CA ARG A 162 -5.76 10.00 12.87
C ARG A 162 -6.06 11.07 11.84
N ASP A 163 -6.83 10.71 10.79
CA ASP A 163 -7.11 11.61 9.69
C ASP A 163 -8.19 12.63 10.07
N PRO A 164 -8.03 13.90 9.69
CA PRO A 164 -8.96 14.97 10.03
C PRO A 164 -10.19 14.98 9.11
N TYR A 165 -10.97 13.88 9.12
CA TYR A 165 -12.19 13.79 8.34
C TYR A 165 -13.21 14.83 8.77
N PRO A 166 -13.97 15.42 7.82
CA PRO A 166 -15.04 16.34 8.16
C PRO A 166 -16.16 15.63 8.90
N ALA A 167 -16.85 16.37 9.77
CA ALA A 167 -17.94 15.81 10.60
C ALA A 167 -19.11 15.23 9.76
N ASP A 168 -19.31 15.73 8.53
CA ASP A 168 -20.32 15.27 7.57
C ASP A 168 -19.84 14.07 6.69
N LEU A 169 -18.70 13.46 7.00
CA LEU A 169 -18.23 12.28 6.27
C LEU A 169 -19.28 11.16 6.19
N PRO A 170 -20.01 10.80 7.27
CA PRO A 170 -21.04 9.75 7.20
C PRO A 170 -22.16 10.07 6.20
N GLU A 171 -22.59 11.34 6.14
CA GLU A 171 -23.61 11.84 5.20
C GLU A 171 -23.10 11.80 3.77
N LYS A 172 -21.86 12.23 3.53
CA LYS A 172 -21.20 12.21 2.22
C LYS A 172 -21.06 10.79 1.68
N LEU A 173 -20.64 9.83 2.53
CA LEU A 173 -20.53 8.42 2.14
C LEU A 173 -21.89 7.84 1.73
N ARG A 174 -22.97 8.13 2.49
CA ARG A 174 -24.33 7.72 2.14
C ARG A 174 -24.80 8.35 0.83
N ALA A 175 -24.60 9.66 0.66
CA ALA A 175 -24.99 10.38 -0.55
C ALA A 175 -24.23 9.85 -1.79
N ALA A 176 -22.98 9.46 -1.64
CA ALA A 176 -22.19 8.80 -2.69
C ALA A 176 -22.58 7.32 -2.91
N GLY A 177 -23.53 6.77 -2.13
CA GLY A 177 -23.97 5.39 -2.24
C GLY A 177 -22.85 4.38 -1.99
N THR A 178 -22.00 4.64 -1.00
CA THR A 178 -20.96 3.71 -0.58
C THR A 178 -21.12 3.32 0.89
N ASP A 179 -21.11 2.03 1.17
CA ASP A 179 -21.18 1.43 2.49
C ASP A 179 -19.89 0.68 2.86
N LYS A 180 -18.88 0.73 1.99
CA LYS A 180 -17.64 -0.03 2.13
C LYS A 180 -16.90 0.22 3.46
N TYR A 181 -17.17 1.34 4.12
CA TYR A 181 -16.60 1.68 5.42
C TYR A 181 -17.56 1.44 6.60
N GLY A 182 -18.79 0.98 6.33
CA GLY A 182 -19.87 0.88 7.31
C GLY A 182 -20.61 2.20 7.58
N HIS A 183 -21.73 2.11 8.32
CA HIS A 183 -22.53 3.25 8.74
C HIS A 183 -22.86 3.12 10.23
N PRO A 184 -22.22 3.92 11.13
CA PRO A 184 -21.21 4.95 10.85
C PRO A 184 -19.91 4.36 10.31
N PRO A 185 -19.04 5.20 9.73
CA PRO A 185 -17.73 4.76 9.25
C PRO A 185 -16.92 4.09 10.36
N ARG A 186 -16.29 2.98 10.03
CA ARG A 186 -15.48 2.17 10.94
C ARG A 186 -13.99 2.39 10.65
N TYR A 187 -13.19 2.20 11.68
CA TYR A 187 -11.73 2.33 11.65
C TYR A 187 -11.06 1.04 12.10
N SER A 188 -11.80 -0.07 12.10
CA SER A 188 -11.43 -1.32 12.76
C SER A 188 -10.16 -1.95 12.22
N VAL A 189 -9.84 -1.74 10.94
CA VAL A 189 -8.61 -2.25 10.32
C VAL A 189 -7.40 -1.56 10.93
N MET A 190 -7.38 -0.23 10.94
CA MET A 190 -6.27 0.52 11.52
C MET A 190 -6.19 0.34 13.03
N ASP A 191 -7.33 0.29 13.74
CA ASP A 191 -7.38 -0.04 15.17
C ASP A 191 -6.75 -1.43 15.45
N THR A 192 -6.95 -2.42 14.56
CA THR A 192 -6.36 -3.77 14.67
C THR A 192 -4.85 -3.74 14.47
N LEU A 193 -4.39 -3.09 13.38
CA LEU A 193 -2.97 -3.02 13.06
C LEU A 193 -2.19 -2.20 14.09
N GLU A 194 -2.69 -1.02 14.47
CA GLU A 194 -2.06 -0.19 15.50
C GLU A 194 -2.09 -0.86 16.88
N GLY A 195 -3.18 -1.58 17.21
CA GLY A 195 -3.30 -2.38 18.44
C GLY A 195 -2.28 -3.52 18.53
N PHE A 196 -1.88 -4.10 17.42
CA PHE A 196 -0.78 -5.09 17.35
C PHE A 196 0.59 -4.43 17.53
N GLY A 197 0.74 -3.17 17.17
CA GLY A 197 1.97 -2.40 17.31
C GLY A 197 2.52 -1.81 16.00
N TRP A 198 1.76 -1.90 14.89
CA TRP A 198 2.11 -1.19 13.67
C TRP A 198 2.02 0.32 13.87
N ILE A 199 3.01 1.05 13.37
CA ILE A 199 3.12 2.50 13.49
C ILE A 199 2.95 3.14 12.12
N ASP A 200 2.02 4.06 12.00
CA ASP A 200 1.75 4.82 10.78
C ASP A 200 2.89 5.80 10.51
N ALA A 201 3.64 5.57 9.45
CA ALA A 201 4.79 6.39 9.09
C ALA A 201 4.41 7.84 8.82
N LEU A 202 3.23 8.09 8.23
CA LEU A 202 2.80 9.44 7.85
C LEU A 202 2.62 10.36 9.08
N TYR A 203 2.16 9.80 10.21
CA TYR A 203 1.89 10.54 11.44
C TYR A 203 2.91 10.33 12.56
N HIS A 204 3.97 9.55 12.33
CA HIS A 204 4.90 9.20 13.40
C HIS A 204 5.77 10.35 13.88
N ARG A 205 6.26 11.17 12.97
CA ARG A 205 7.21 12.26 13.28
C ARG A 205 6.54 13.61 13.43
N GLN A 206 5.55 13.89 12.63
CA GLN A 206 4.86 15.18 12.55
C GLN A 206 3.50 15.04 11.88
N GLU A 207 2.66 16.03 12.08
CA GLU A 207 1.42 16.12 11.29
C GLU A 207 1.76 16.32 9.81
N PRO A 208 1.15 15.53 8.91
CA PRO A 208 1.44 15.64 7.49
C PRO A 208 0.83 16.93 6.90
N SER A 209 1.55 17.55 5.98
CA SER A 209 1.03 18.69 5.22
C SER A 209 -0.09 18.30 4.25
N ARG A 210 -0.10 17.03 3.81
CA ARG A 210 -1.15 16.38 3.01
C ARG A 210 -1.38 15.00 3.58
N TRP A 211 -2.62 14.65 3.81
CA TRP A 211 -3.01 13.32 4.32
C TRP A 211 -3.90 12.54 3.33
N VAL A 212 -4.59 13.22 2.40
CA VAL A 212 -5.48 12.61 1.41
C VAL A 212 -4.67 11.80 0.42
N THR A 213 -4.99 10.52 0.28
CA THR A 213 -4.39 9.64 -0.74
C THR A 213 -5.38 9.25 -1.83
N ALA A 214 -6.68 9.36 -1.59
CA ALA A 214 -7.69 9.03 -2.58
C ALA A 214 -8.82 10.06 -2.58
N ARG A 215 -9.34 10.33 -3.78
CA ARG A 215 -10.48 11.23 -3.98
C ARG A 215 -11.55 10.55 -4.81
N ARG A 216 -12.78 10.59 -4.32
CA ARG A 216 -13.93 10.06 -5.04
C ARG A 216 -14.94 11.17 -5.30
N GLU A 217 -15.37 11.24 -6.54
CA GLU A 217 -16.50 12.08 -6.93
C GLU A 217 -17.64 11.19 -7.45
N ARG A 218 -18.81 11.30 -6.85
CA ARG A 218 -20.00 10.55 -7.27
C ARG A 218 -21.27 11.30 -6.89
N GLY A 219 -22.19 11.47 -7.84
CA GLY A 219 -23.46 12.14 -7.58
C GLY A 219 -23.33 13.60 -7.13
N GLY A 220 -22.27 14.31 -7.55
CA GLY A 220 -21.97 15.68 -7.13
C GLY A 220 -21.37 15.79 -5.72
N VAL A 221 -21.10 14.66 -5.07
CA VAL A 221 -20.44 14.61 -3.76
C VAL A 221 -18.97 14.28 -3.96
N VAL A 222 -18.09 15.10 -3.37
CA VAL A 222 -16.64 14.88 -3.34
C VAL A 222 -16.25 14.41 -1.94
N ILE A 223 -15.49 13.31 -1.89
CA ILE A 223 -14.98 12.74 -0.65
C ILE A 223 -13.47 12.58 -0.80
N ASP A 224 -12.75 13.27 0.07
CA ASP A 224 -11.31 13.10 0.24
C ASP A 224 -11.07 12.16 1.42
N TYR A 225 -10.23 11.13 1.23
CA TYR A 225 -9.91 10.15 2.26
C TYR A 225 -8.51 9.57 2.05
N ARG A 226 -8.03 8.85 3.05
CA ARG A 226 -6.77 8.12 2.99
C ARG A 226 -7.04 6.63 3.08
N THR A 227 -6.48 5.88 2.15
CA THR A 227 -6.56 4.42 2.10
C THR A 227 -5.21 3.77 1.88
N ASP A 228 -4.20 4.57 1.51
CA ASP A 228 -2.86 4.10 1.19
C ASP A 228 -1.93 4.39 2.37
N TYR A 229 -1.18 3.38 2.79
CA TYR A 229 -0.40 3.42 4.01
C TYR A 229 0.99 2.83 3.82
N ILE A 230 1.96 3.37 4.58
CA ILE A 230 3.21 2.71 4.93
C ILE A 230 3.22 2.63 6.45
N LEU A 231 3.15 1.40 6.97
CA LEU A 231 3.24 1.13 8.40
C LEU A 231 4.57 0.44 8.70
N ALA A 232 5.12 0.71 9.87
CA ALA A 232 6.40 0.20 10.31
C ALA A 232 6.27 -0.50 11.67
N SER A 233 7.12 -1.51 11.92
CA SER A 233 7.32 -2.04 13.29
C SER A 233 7.94 -0.97 14.19
N PRO A 234 7.86 -1.07 15.52
CA PRO A 234 8.42 -0.09 16.43
C PRO A 234 9.88 0.24 16.13
N ARG A 235 10.73 -0.78 15.99
CA ARG A 235 12.16 -0.61 15.69
C ARG A 235 12.40 0.01 14.31
N MET A 236 11.58 -0.30 13.31
CA MET A 236 11.68 0.32 11.99
C MET A 236 11.22 1.78 12.02
N ALA A 237 10.18 2.11 12.80
CA ALA A 237 9.69 3.48 12.97
C ALA A 237 10.72 4.42 13.62
N GLU A 238 11.59 3.92 14.50
CA GLU A 238 12.70 4.69 15.06
C GLU A 238 13.68 5.19 13.99
N ARG A 239 13.74 4.49 12.85
CA ARG A 239 14.59 4.84 11.70
C ARG A 239 13.92 5.81 10.73
N LEU A 240 12.64 6.11 10.90
CA LEU A 240 11.92 7.00 9.99
C LEU A 240 12.55 8.40 9.99
N GLU A 241 12.86 8.91 8.80
CA GLU A 241 13.36 10.26 8.58
C GLU A 241 12.26 11.20 8.11
N SER A 242 11.46 10.73 7.14
CA SER A 242 10.34 11.49 6.58
C SER A 242 9.26 10.57 6.03
N ALA A 243 8.03 11.08 6.00
CA ALA A 243 6.93 10.47 5.26
C ALA A 243 6.04 11.57 4.67
N GLU A 244 5.55 11.35 3.46
CA GLU A 244 4.73 12.32 2.75
C GLU A 244 3.77 11.65 1.76
N VAL A 245 2.70 12.36 1.41
CA VAL A 245 1.82 12.05 0.28
C VAL A 245 2.29 12.84 -0.93
N VAL A 246 2.67 12.13 -1.97
CA VAL A 246 3.16 12.70 -3.24
C VAL A 246 2.02 12.85 -4.21
N ASP A 247 1.82 14.07 -4.70
CA ASP A 247 0.85 14.35 -5.76
C ASP A 247 1.26 13.68 -7.07
N VAL A 248 0.37 12.87 -7.61
CA VAL A 248 0.60 12.14 -8.86
C VAL A 248 -0.06 12.80 -10.08
N GLY A 249 -0.74 13.95 -9.88
CA GLY A 249 -1.50 14.61 -10.93
C GLY A 249 -2.61 13.72 -11.48
N THR A 250 -2.59 13.47 -12.79
CA THR A 250 -3.58 12.66 -13.51
C THR A 250 -3.20 11.17 -13.63
N ALA A 251 -2.06 10.75 -13.09
CA ALA A 251 -1.58 9.37 -13.23
C ALA A 251 -2.49 8.32 -12.53
N SER A 252 -3.24 8.70 -11.50
CA SER A 252 -4.22 7.86 -10.80
C SER A 252 -5.25 8.73 -10.07
N ASP A 253 -6.33 8.12 -9.58
CA ASP A 253 -7.24 8.70 -8.58
C ASP A 253 -6.72 8.52 -7.13
N HIS A 254 -5.58 7.83 -6.98
CA HIS A 254 -4.82 7.77 -5.75
C HIS A 254 -3.53 8.59 -5.84
N HIS A 255 -3.13 9.21 -4.72
CA HIS A 255 -1.80 9.77 -4.53
C HIS A 255 -0.88 8.72 -3.91
N ALA A 256 0.42 8.81 -4.21
CA ALA A 256 1.40 7.90 -3.65
C ALA A 256 1.79 8.29 -2.22
N VAL A 257 2.10 7.31 -1.39
CA VAL A 257 2.74 7.53 -0.09
C VAL A 257 4.21 7.14 -0.18
N VAL A 258 5.08 8.00 0.32
CA VAL A 258 6.53 7.79 0.34
C VAL A 258 7.03 7.94 1.77
N ALA A 259 7.86 7.01 2.21
CA ALA A 259 8.55 7.10 3.50
C ALA A 259 10.04 6.79 3.32
N THR A 260 10.89 7.53 4.05
CA THR A 260 12.34 7.36 4.02
C THR A 260 12.83 6.96 5.40
N PHE A 261 13.63 5.90 5.46
CA PHE A 261 14.15 5.34 6.69
C PHE A 261 15.69 5.32 6.65
N ARG A 262 16.33 5.62 7.77
CA ARG A 262 17.79 5.43 7.91
C ARG A 262 18.12 3.95 7.86
N GLU A 263 19.20 3.63 7.19
CA GLU A 263 19.81 2.31 7.26
C GLU A 263 20.78 2.24 8.43
N GLY A 264 20.89 1.08 9.04
CA GLY A 264 21.84 0.80 10.10
C GLY A 264 23.27 0.68 9.57
#